data_db5d78a0cfaa4a056efa6c34edb76b94
#
_entry.id   db5d78a0cfaa4a056efa6c34edb76b94
#
_cell.length_a   1.000
_cell.length_b   1.000
_cell.length_c   1.000
_cell.angle_alpha   90.00
_cell.angle_beta   90.00
_cell.angle_gamma   90.00
#
_symmetry.space_group_name_H-M   'P 1'
#
loop_
_entity.id
_entity.type
_entity.pdbx_description
1 polymer ?
#
loop_
_entity_poly.entity_id
_entity_poly.type
_entity_poly.pdbx_seq_one_letter_code
_entity_poly.pdbx_strand_id
1 'polypeptide(L)'
;ESGQSGAALSRGKSGEKIKDIYNEFPYWFSKSYKKYIDNEDLQEFDQHFLLALIAPRKLYVASAEDDLWADPKSEFLSCVAVNPIYKLYNKEGIVYDDYPQVNQKLHKGNIGYHMRSGSHSLIRYDWNSFIEYINKKIEQENIK
;
A
#
# COMPACT_ATOMS: atom_id res chain seq x y z
N GLU A 1 -3.81 -5.46 -2.69
CA GLU A 1 -3.06 -6.71 -2.85
C GLU A 1 -2.08 -6.56 -4.02
N SER A 2 -1.00 -5.86 -3.78
CA SER A 2 -0.07 -5.49 -4.85
C SER A 2 1.37 -6.00 -4.61
N GLY A 3 1.62 -6.57 -3.45
CA GLY A 3 2.90 -7.21 -3.11
C GLY A 3 4.12 -6.33 -3.37
N GLN A 4 5.23 -6.97 -3.69
CA GLN A 4 6.57 -6.41 -3.81
C GLN A 4 6.71 -5.28 -4.85
N SER A 5 6.03 -5.33 -5.96
CA SER A 5 6.09 -4.29 -7.01
C SER A 5 5.04 -3.20 -6.85
N GLY A 6 4.20 -3.31 -5.86
CA GLY A 6 3.10 -2.37 -5.59
C GLY A 6 3.30 -1.61 -4.30
N ALA A 7 2.50 -1.92 -3.28
CA ALA A 7 2.50 -1.20 -2.01
C ALA A 7 3.40 -1.82 -0.93
N ALA A 8 3.70 -3.12 -0.99
CA ALA A 8 4.50 -3.78 0.05
C ALA A 8 5.95 -3.30 0.05
N LEU A 9 6.48 -3.01 1.24
CA LEU A 9 7.90 -2.64 1.40
C LEU A 9 8.81 -3.78 0.96
N SER A 10 9.80 -3.47 0.14
CA SER A 10 10.83 -4.43 -0.30
C SER A 10 11.64 -5.00 0.86
N ARG A 11 11.84 -4.18 1.91
CA ARG A 11 12.53 -4.57 3.14
C ARG A 11 11.60 -5.29 4.14
N GLY A 12 10.39 -5.66 3.73
CA GLY A 12 9.49 -6.50 4.52
C GLY A 12 10.18 -7.81 4.94
N LYS A 13 9.81 -8.33 6.10
CA LYS A 13 10.40 -9.58 6.61
C LYS A 13 9.70 -10.83 6.07
N SER A 14 8.52 -10.67 5.53
CA SER A 14 7.66 -11.73 4.98
C SER A 14 7.26 -11.40 3.53
N GLY A 15 6.55 -12.31 2.90
CA GLY A 15 6.04 -12.13 1.56
C GLY A 15 7.08 -12.27 0.44
N GLU A 16 6.68 -11.86 -0.74
CA GLU A 16 7.49 -11.88 -1.94
C GLU A 16 8.72 -10.98 -1.81
N LYS A 17 9.86 -11.47 -2.27
CA LYS A 17 11.13 -10.71 -2.29
C LYS A 17 11.46 -10.24 -3.69
N ILE A 18 12.42 -9.31 -3.80
CA ILE A 18 12.94 -8.85 -5.10
C ILE A 18 13.41 -10.02 -5.95
N LYS A 19 14.04 -11.01 -5.33
CA LYS A 19 14.50 -12.23 -6.01
C LYS A 19 13.35 -13.00 -6.65
N ASP A 20 12.27 -13.16 -5.93
CA ASP A 20 11.12 -13.97 -6.36
C ASP A 20 10.47 -13.33 -7.58
N ILE A 21 10.07 -12.06 -7.47
CA ILE A 21 9.39 -11.35 -8.56
C ILE A 21 10.33 -11.11 -9.76
N TYR A 22 11.62 -10.86 -9.52
CA TYR A 22 12.59 -10.68 -10.62
C TYR A 22 12.82 -11.98 -11.41
N ASN A 23 12.83 -13.13 -10.74
CA ASN A 23 13.00 -14.42 -11.41
C ASN A 23 11.76 -14.79 -12.23
N GLU A 24 10.56 -14.49 -11.72
CA GLU A 24 9.30 -14.79 -12.40
C GLU A 24 9.03 -13.82 -13.56
N PHE A 25 9.30 -12.52 -13.35
CA PHE A 25 8.98 -11.45 -14.30
C PHE A 25 10.18 -10.53 -14.59
N PRO A 26 11.34 -11.03 -15.07
CA PRO A 26 12.56 -10.24 -15.22
C PRO A 26 12.41 -9.05 -16.17
N TYR A 27 11.45 -9.11 -17.10
CA TYR A 27 11.17 -8.05 -18.08
C TYR A 27 10.34 -6.87 -17.51
N TRP A 28 9.81 -6.99 -16.29
CA TRP A 28 9.13 -5.89 -15.61
C TRP A 28 10.10 -4.84 -15.06
N PHE A 29 11.36 -5.21 -14.88
CA PHE A 29 12.35 -4.42 -14.16
C PHE A 29 13.50 -3.97 -15.07
N SER A 30 14.15 -2.87 -14.69
CA SER A 30 15.40 -2.48 -15.30
C SER A 30 16.50 -3.50 -14.96
N LYS A 31 17.48 -3.66 -15.85
CA LYS A 31 18.63 -4.57 -15.62
C LYS A 31 19.39 -4.24 -14.34
N SER A 32 19.42 -2.96 -13.95
CA SER A 32 20.09 -2.50 -12.74
C SER A 32 19.38 -2.92 -11.46
N TYR A 33 18.09 -3.26 -11.52
CA TYR A 33 17.33 -3.69 -10.34
C TYR A 33 17.83 -5.02 -9.76
N LYS A 34 18.44 -5.86 -10.61
CA LYS A 34 19.03 -7.14 -10.21
C LYS A 34 20.06 -7.02 -9.07
N LYS A 35 20.73 -5.87 -8.93
CA LYS A 35 21.72 -5.64 -7.87
C LYS A 35 21.14 -5.69 -6.45
N TYR A 36 19.83 -5.54 -6.32
CA TYR A 36 19.12 -5.55 -5.05
C TYR A 36 18.62 -6.94 -4.64
N ILE A 37 18.75 -7.96 -5.50
CA ILE A 37 18.44 -9.35 -5.15
C ILE A 37 19.30 -9.78 -3.97
N ASP A 38 18.68 -10.27 -2.90
CA ASP A 38 19.30 -10.63 -1.62
C ASP A 38 20.08 -9.47 -0.96
N ASN A 39 19.84 -8.21 -1.39
CA ASN A 39 20.50 -7.00 -0.93
C ASN A 39 19.52 -5.82 -0.84
N GLU A 40 18.29 -6.07 -0.40
CA GLU A 40 17.22 -5.07 -0.33
C GLU A 40 17.63 -3.84 0.51
N ASP A 41 18.46 -4.03 1.51
CA ASP A 41 18.96 -2.94 2.39
C ASP A 41 19.85 -1.94 1.67
N LEU A 42 20.40 -2.28 0.50
CA LEU A 42 21.18 -1.36 -0.32
C LEU A 42 20.31 -0.39 -1.13
N GLN A 43 19.00 -0.56 -1.16
CA GLN A 43 18.12 0.40 -1.82
C GLN A 43 18.08 1.71 -1.04
N GLU A 44 18.27 2.83 -1.73
CA GLU A 44 18.09 4.18 -1.19
C GLU A 44 16.60 4.59 -1.15
N PHE A 45 15.74 3.78 -1.71
CA PHE A 45 14.27 3.97 -1.79
C PHE A 45 13.56 2.67 -1.40
N ASP A 46 12.25 2.76 -1.20
CA ASP A 46 11.37 1.60 -1.04
C ASP A 46 9.97 1.96 -1.57
N GLN A 47 9.03 1.02 -1.58
CA GLN A 47 7.71 1.17 -2.23
C GLN A 47 6.89 2.36 -1.72
N HIS A 48 7.08 2.80 -0.48
CA HIS A 48 6.44 4.03 -0.01
C HIS A 48 6.84 5.28 -0.83
N PHE A 49 7.99 5.31 -1.50
CA PHE A 49 8.35 6.39 -2.44
C PHE A 49 7.42 6.40 -3.66
N LEU A 50 7.02 5.22 -4.15
CA LEU A 50 6.04 5.12 -5.24
C LEU A 50 4.68 5.67 -4.79
N LEU A 51 4.22 5.31 -3.58
CA LEU A 51 3.00 5.84 -3.03
C LEU A 51 3.08 7.36 -2.80
N ALA A 52 4.24 7.88 -2.41
CA ALA A 52 4.47 9.30 -2.20
C ALA A 52 4.26 10.15 -3.46
N LEU A 53 4.50 9.61 -4.66
CA LEU A 53 4.26 10.29 -5.94
C LEU A 53 2.76 10.58 -6.19
N ILE A 54 1.87 9.94 -5.46
CA ILE A 54 0.42 10.15 -5.58
C ILE A 54 -0.01 11.39 -4.79
N ALA A 55 0.71 11.75 -3.72
CA ALA A 55 0.37 12.89 -2.88
C ALA A 55 0.28 14.20 -3.70
N PRO A 56 -0.66 15.13 -3.37
CA PRO A 56 -1.63 15.08 -2.28
C PRO A 56 -2.96 14.40 -2.65
N ARG A 57 -3.04 13.70 -3.77
CA ARG A 57 -4.25 13.03 -4.25
C ARG A 57 -4.65 11.89 -3.30
N LYS A 58 -5.88 11.43 -3.44
CA LYS A 58 -6.39 10.29 -2.69
C LYS A 58 -5.74 8.99 -3.18
N LEU A 59 -5.35 8.14 -2.24
CA LEU A 59 -4.80 6.82 -2.47
C LEU A 59 -5.65 5.81 -1.70
N TYR A 60 -5.80 4.62 -2.23
CA TYR A 60 -6.39 3.50 -1.51
C TYR A 60 -5.55 2.24 -1.69
N VAL A 61 -5.23 1.57 -0.59
CA VAL A 61 -4.55 0.27 -0.58
C VAL A 61 -5.47 -0.74 0.08
N ALA A 62 -5.63 -1.90 -0.55
CA ALA A 62 -6.45 -3.01 -0.06
C ALA A 62 -5.58 -4.25 0.11
N SER A 63 -5.72 -4.91 1.23
CA SER A 63 -5.00 -6.14 1.57
C SER A 63 -5.97 -7.25 1.93
N ALA A 64 -5.50 -8.49 1.90
CA ALA A 64 -6.21 -9.67 2.38
C ALA A 64 -5.37 -10.39 3.45
N GLU A 65 -6.03 -10.83 4.52
CA GLU A 65 -5.37 -11.44 5.70
C GLU A 65 -4.53 -12.67 5.35
N ASP A 66 -5.06 -13.53 4.47
CA ASP A 66 -4.42 -14.78 4.09
C ASP A 66 -3.43 -14.62 2.91
N ASP A 67 -3.31 -13.42 2.35
CA ASP A 67 -2.37 -13.13 1.26
C ASP A 67 -0.98 -12.78 1.81
N LEU A 68 -0.38 -13.74 2.49
CA LEU A 68 0.93 -13.57 3.12
C LEU A 68 2.04 -13.31 2.08
N TRP A 69 1.83 -13.71 0.83
CA TRP A 69 2.77 -13.45 -0.25
C TRP A 69 2.84 -11.97 -0.63
N ALA A 70 1.70 -11.27 -0.61
CA ALA A 70 1.63 -9.83 -0.81
C ALA A 70 2.09 -9.01 0.41
N ASP A 71 2.25 -9.63 1.58
CA ASP A 71 2.63 -9.01 2.84
C ASP A 71 1.74 -7.83 3.27
N PRO A 72 0.51 -8.10 3.74
CA PRO A 72 -0.44 -7.06 4.17
C PRO A 72 0.12 -6.07 5.18
N LYS A 73 1.03 -6.54 6.05
CA LYS A 73 1.69 -5.69 7.03
C LYS A 73 2.61 -4.67 6.37
N SER A 74 3.40 -5.08 5.40
CA SER A 74 4.30 -4.19 4.66
C SER A 74 3.51 -3.23 3.77
N GLU A 75 2.37 -3.64 3.19
CA GLU A 75 1.46 -2.75 2.47
C GLU A 75 0.92 -1.64 3.39
N PHE A 76 0.47 -1.99 4.58
CA PHE A 76 0.01 -1.01 5.59
C PHE A 76 1.14 -0.07 6.03
N LEU A 77 2.32 -0.61 6.38
CA LEU A 77 3.46 0.18 6.82
C LEU A 77 3.96 1.15 5.75
N SER A 78 3.85 0.77 4.48
CA SER A 78 4.13 1.66 3.35
C SER A 78 3.19 2.88 3.34
N CYS A 79 1.90 2.66 3.58
CA CYS A 79 0.93 3.76 3.72
C CYS A 79 1.27 4.69 4.89
N VAL A 80 1.72 4.13 6.02
CA VAL A 80 2.15 4.92 7.19
C VAL A 80 3.40 5.73 6.87
N ALA A 81 4.37 5.14 6.19
CA ALA A 81 5.63 5.80 5.85
C ALA A 81 5.46 7.02 4.92
N VAL A 82 4.35 7.11 4.19
CA VAL A 82 4.04 8.25 3.31
C VAL A 82 3.42 9.44 4.06
N ASN A 83 2.97 9.28 5.30
CA ASN A 83 2.33 10.36 6.07
C ASN A 83 3.11 11.67 6.10
N PRO A 84 4.45 11.70 6.28
CA PRO A 84 5.21 12.96 6.24
C PRO A 84 5.05 13.72 4.92
N ILE A 85 4.92 13.03 3.79
CA ILE A 85 4.75 13.65 2.48
C ILE A 85 3.38 14.31 2.36
N TYR A 86 2.31 13.66 2.82
CA TYR A 86 0.98 14.28 2.85
C TYR A 86 0.95 15.54 3.74
N LYS A 87 1.68 15.52 4.86
CA LYS A 87 1.79 16.70 5.76
C LYS A 87 2.42 17.92 5.08
N LEU A 88 3.36 17.74 4.15
CA LEU A 88 3.92 18.86 3.36
C LEU A 88 2.86 19.61 2.55
N TYR A 89 1.76 18.95 2.21
CA TYR A 89 0.61 19.53 1.51
C TYR A 89 -0.54 19.93 2.46
N ASN A 90 -0.30 19.99 3.77
CA ASN A 90 -1.34 20.22 4.78
C ASN A 90 -2.50 19.21 4.69
N LYS A 91 -2.18 17.96 4.39
CA LYS A 91 -3.13 16.85 4.34
C LYS A 91 -2.75 15.77 5.34
N GLU A 92 -3.76 15.06 5.85
CA GLU A 92 -3.55 13.83 6.59
C GLU A 92 -3.43 12.67 5.58
N GLY A 93 -2.40 11.87 5.70
CA GLY A 93 -2.24 10.63 4.93
C GLY A 93 -3.17 9.54 5.44
N ILE A 94 -2.65 8.43 5.95
CA ILE A 94 -3.44 7.41 6.65
C ILE A 94 -3.65 7.82 8.12
N VAL A 95 -4.89 7.75 8.60
CA VAL A 95 -5.25 8.00 10.00
C VAL A 95 -5.61 6.67 10.65
N TYR A 96 -4.87 6.30 11.68
CA TYR A 96 -4.99 5.02 12.37
C TYR A 96 -4.58 5.18 13.85
N ASP A 97 -5.08 4.31 14.70
CA ASP A 97 -4.68 4.23 16.11
C ASP A 97 -3.72 3.06 16.35
N ASP A 98 -3.97 1.93 15.67
CA ASP A 98 -3.15 0.72 15.72
C ASP A 98 -3.19 -0.02 14.37
N TYR A 99 -2.45 -1.13 14.25
CA TYR A 99 -2.54 -2.01 13.09
C TYR A 99 -3.98 -2.48 12.89
N PRO A 100 -4.57 -2.33 11.69
CA PRO A 100 -5.98 -2.58 11.50
C PRO A 100 -6.36 -4.04 11.71
N GLN A 101 -7.48 -4.26 12.34
CA GLN A 101 -8.10 -5.57 12.43
C GLN A 101 -8.69 -6.00 11.09
N VAL A 102 -8.88 -7.31 10.92
CA VAL A 102 -9.53 -7.86 9.72
C VAL A 102 -10.92 -7.25 9.54
N ASN A 103 -11.22 -6.85 8.30
CA ASN A 103 -12.43 -6.13 7.91
C ASN A 103 -12.58 -4.71 8.50
N GLN A 104 -11.55 -4.18 9.16
CA GLN A 104 -11.51 -2.77 9.55
C GLN A 104 -11.15 -1.90 8.34
N LYS A 105 -11.87 -0.78 8.20
CA LYS A 105 -11.64 0.22 7.14
C LYS A 105 -11.11 1.52 7.74
N LEU A 106 -9.99 2.00 7.23
CA LEU A 106 -9.38 3.27 7.60
C LEU A 106 -9.70 4.30 6.51
N HIS A 107 -10.76 5.08 6.67
CA HIS A 107 -11.28 6.00 5.65
C HIS A 107 -11.17 7.49 6.03
N LYS A 108 -10.53 7.84 7.16
CA LYS A 108 -10.51 9.23 7.64
C LYS A 108 -9.58 10.13 6.83
N GLY A 109 -8.34 9.69 6.55
CA GLY A 109 -7.31 10.47 5.85
C GLY A 109 -7.44 10.49 4.32
N ASN A 110 -6.41 11.03 3.65
CA ASN A 110 -6.28 10.99 2.19
C ASN A 110 -5.72 9.66 1.67
N ILE A 111 -5.23 8.82 2.56
CA ILE A 111 -4.92 7.41 2.27
C ILE A 111 -5.99 6.57 2.96
N GLY A 112 -6.76 5.82 2.15
CA GLY A 112 -7.66 4.79 2.62
C GLY A 112 -6.95 3.44 2.66
N TYR A 113 -7.31 2.60 3.62
CA TYR A 113 -6.80 1.24 3.75
C TYR A 113 -7.87 0.30 4.30
N HIS A 114 -7.85 -0.94 3.87
CA HIS A 114 -8.50 -2.03 4.59
C HIS A 114 -7.69 -3.33 4.44
N MET A 115 -7.86 -4.22 5.41
CA MET A 115 -7.44 -5.61 5.31
C MET A 115 -8.70 -6.46 5.48
N ARG A 116 -9.10 -7.20 4.43
CA ARG A 116 -10.25 -8.11 4.50
C ARG A 116 -9.82 -9.54 4.86
N SER A 117 -10.77 -10.37 5.23
CA SER A 117 -10.56 -11.82 5.33
C SER A 117 -10.37 -12.46 3.95
N GLY A 118 -9.72 -13.61 3.91
CA GLY A 118 -9.52 -14.43 2.72
C GLY A 118 -8.20 -14.17 1.98
N SER A 119 -8.02 -14.86 0.86
CA SER A 119 -6.79 -14.90 0.07
C SER A 119 -6.72 -13.83 -1.03
N HIS A 120 -5.62 -13.83 -1.79
CA HIS A 120 -5.37 -12.96 -2.93
C HIS A 120 -6.52 -12.96 -3.93
N SER A 121 -7.21 -11.82 -4.07
CA SER A 121 -8.34 -11.65 -5.00
C SER A 121 -8.84 -10.20 -4.96
N LEU A 122 -9.57 -9.78 -5.96
CA LEU A 122 -10.31 -8.52 -5.97
C LEU A 122 -11.81 -8.83 -6.01
N ILE A 123 -12.49 -8.67 -4.88
CA ILE A 123 -13.88 -9.08 -4.70
C ILE A 123 -14.82 -7.88 -4.48
N ARG A 124 -16.11 -8.14 -4.39
CA ARG A 124 -17.12 -7.09 -4.18
C ARG A 124 -16.87 -6.26 -2.91
N TYR A 125 -16.30 -6.85 -1.88
CA TYR A 125 -15.97 -6.13 -0.65
C TYR A 125 -14.96 -5.00 -0.90
N ASP A 126 -13.94 -5.27 -1.72
CA ASP A 126 -12.91 -4.28 -2.08
C ASP A 126 -13.53 -3.12 -2.87
N TRP A 127 -14.31 -3.44 -3.91
CA TRP A 127 -15.02 -2.44 -4.72
C TRP A 127 -15.96 -1.57 -3.89
N ASN A 128 -16.74 -2.17 -3.00
CA ASN A 128 -17.61 -1.42 -2.10
C ASN A 128 -16.82 -0.50 -1.18
N SER A 129 -15.67 -0.95 -0.68
CA SER A 129 -14.79 -0.16 0.18
C SER A 129 -14.17 1.03 -0.55
N PHE A 130 -13.77 0.85 -1.81
CA PHE A 130 -13.26 1.93 -2.66
C PHE A 130 -14.35 2.99 -2.94
N ILE A 131 -15.54 2.56 -3.31
CA ILE A 131 -16.68 3.45 -3.58
C ILE A 131 -17.09 4.20 -2.31
N GLU A 132 -17.19 3.52 -1.19
CA GLU A 132 -17.49 4.13 0.11
C GLU A 132 -16.47 5.21 0.49
N TYR A 133 -15.19 4.93 0.33
CA TYR A 133 -14.12 5.89 0.60
C TYR A 133 -14.22 7.14 -0.27
N ILE A 134 -14.41 6.97 -1.58
CA ILE A 134 -14.51 8.08 -2.54
C ILE A 134 -15.74 8.94 -2.23
N ASN A 135 -16.89 8.34 -2.00
CA ASN A 135 -18.13 9.05 -1.70
C ASN A 135 -18.02 9.88 -0.43
N LYS A 136 -17.47 9.33 0.66
CA LYS A 136 -17.19 10.08 1.89
C LYS A 136 -16.28 11.29 1.66
N LYS A 137 -15.29 11.18 0.76
CA LYS A 137 -14.38 12.29 0.46
C LYS A 137 -15.06 13.38 -0.38
N ILE A 138 -15.90 13.02 -1.32
CA ILE A 138 -16.68 13.96 -2.13
C ILE A 138 -17.64 14.75 -1.23
N GLU A 139 -18.35 14.07 -0.32
CA GLU A 139 -19.25 14.73 0.65
C GLU A 139 -18.50 15.74 1.53
N GLN A 140 -17.32 15.39 2.05
CA GLN A 140 -16.49 16.27 2.87
C GLN A 140 -15.95 17.48 2.12
N GLU A 141 -15.73 17.39 0.82
CA GLU A 141 -15.26 18.49 -0.03
C GLU A 141 -16.41 19.47 -0.38
N ASN A 142 -17.64 18.94 -0.53
CA ASN A 142 -18.83 19.74 -0.84
C ASN A 142 -19.37 20.54 0.36
N ILE A 143 -18.94 20.25 1.58
CA ILE A 143 -19.36 20.94 2.83
C ILE A 143 -18.42 22.13 3.16
N LYS A 144 -17.29 22.25 2.47
CA LYS A 144 -16.32 23.35 2.66
C LYS A 144 -16.52 24.46 1.65
#